data_165e9488ab311c0c6f9b96ba3bb8e6e4
#
_entry.id   165e9488ab311c0c6f9b96ba3bb8e6e4
#
_cell.length_a   1.000
_cell.length_b   1.000
_cell.length_c   1.000
_cell.angle_alpha   90.00
_cell.angle_beta   90.00
_cell.angle_gamma   90.00
#
_symmetry.space_group_name_H-M   'P 1'
#
loop_
_entity.id
_entity.type
_entity.pdbx_description
1 polymer ?
#
loop_
_entity_poly.entity_id
_entity_poly.type
_entity_poly.pdbx_seq_one_letter_code
_entity_poly.pdbx_strand_id
1 'polypeptide(L)'
;MLNTKNRGFTLIELLVVIAIIGLLSTLAVVSLNNARMKSRDAKRVSDIKQIQTALELYFADQNAYPAGAGIALGTGTYLALSSGGGFGAASGTTYMGQVPANPTPGGAAYTYTVSGTGNSSYSITFTLEGQTGQLAVGAHTATPNGIQ
;
A
#
# COMPACT_ATOMS: atom_id res chain seq x y z
N MET A 1 -30.73 41.16 -45.63
CA MET A 1 -29.56 41.18 -44.72
C MET A 1 -30.06 40.98 -43.31
N LEU A 2 -29.82 39.81 -42.75
CA LEU A 2 -30.16 39.50 -41.33
C LEU A 2 -29.02 40.06 -40.45
N ASN A 3 -29.35 41.12 -39.69
CA ASN A 3 -28.41 41.70 -38.72
C ASN A 3 -28.35 40.85 -37.47
N THR A 4 -27.38 39.90 -37.41
CA THR A 4 -27.14 39.08 -36.22
C THR A 4 -26.53 39.98 -35.14
N LYS A 5 -27.35 40.38 -34.15
CA LYS A 5 -26.87 41.08 -32.94
C LYS A 5 -25.92 40.15 -32.20
N ASN A 6 -24.61 40.44 -32.30
CA ASN A 6 -23.62 39.79 -31.47
C ASN A 6 -23.86 40.20 -30.00
N ARG A 7 -24.40 39.30 -29.19
CA ARG A 7 -24.53 39.47 -27.75
C ARG A 7 -23.15 39.22 -27.12
N GLY A 8 -22.51 40.26 -26.66
CA GLY A 8 -21.25 40.11 -25.92
C GLY A 8 -21.50 39.54 -24.50
N PHE A 9 -20.53 38.82 -23.99
CA PHE A 9 -20.54 38.32 -22.61
C PHE A 9 -20.38 39.45 -21.62
N THR A 10 -21.11 39.44 -20.52
CA THR A 10 -20.97 40.39 -19.43
C THR A 10 -19.81 39.97 -18.51
N LEU A 11 -19.15 40.96 -17.87
CA LEU A 11 -18.07 40.71 -16.91
C LEU A 11 -18.57 39.84 -15.73
N ILE A 12 -19.81 40.04 -15.29
CA ILE A 12 -20.39 39.29 -14.18
C ILE A 12 -20.64 37.83 -14.53
N GLU A 13 -21.07 37.53 -15.76
CA GLU A 13 -21.24 36.15 -16.22
C GLU A 13 -19.91 35.39 -16.21
N LEU A 14 -18.84 36.05 -16.64
CA LEU A 14 -17.50 35.43 -16.60
C LEU A 14 -17.03 35.22 -15.16
N LEU A 15 -17.25 36.21 -14.29
CA LEU A 15 -16.82 36.14 -12.88
C LEU A 15 -17.55 35.01 -12.12
N VAL A 16 -18.84 34.83 -12.34
CA VAL A 16 -19.62 33.75 -11.73
C VAL A 16 -19.13 32.36 -12.20
N VAL A 17 -18.85 32.22 -13.50
CA VAL A 17 -18.35 30.96 -14.06
C VAL A 17 -17.00 30.55 -13.45
N ILE A 18 -16.04 31.47 -13.36
CA ILE A 18 -14.75 31.15 -12.75
C ILE A 18 -14.86 30.86 -11.25
N ALA A 19 -15.79 31.53 -10.54
CA ALA A 19 -16.06 31.24 -9.13
C ALA A 19 -16.60 29.81 -8.93
N ILE A 20 -17.55 29.37 -9.78
CA ILE A 20 -18.11 28.02 -9.72
C ILE A 20 -17.06 26.99 -10.08
N ILE A 21 -16.26 27.21 -11.14
CA ILE A 21 -15.18 26.30 -11.53
C ILE A 21 -14.16 26.18 -10.40
N GLY A 22 -13.79 27.29 -9.76
CA GLY A 22 -12.88 27.30 -8.62
C GLY A 22 -13.41 26.46 -7.46
N LEU A 23 -14.68 26.63 -7.10
CA LEU A 23 -15.34 25.84 -6.04
C LEU A 23 -15.37 24.35 -6.36
N LEU A 24 -15.80 23.98 -7.57
CA LEU A 24 -15.88 22.58 -8.00
C LEU A 24 -14.49 21.93 -8.06
N SER A 25 -13.47 22.67 -8.51
CA SER A 25 -12.09 22.18 -8.60
C SER A 25 -11.53 21.82 -7.22
N THR A 26 -11.78 22.65 -6.20
CA THR A 26 -11.31 22.36 -4.83
C THR A 26 -11.94 21.09 -4.26
N LEU A 27 -13.24 20.90 -4.45
CA LEU A 27 -13.95 19.67 -4.03
C LEU A 27 -13.43 18.42 -4.76
N ALA A 28 -13.18 18.56 -6.08
CA ALA A 28 -12.66 17.46 -6.88
C ALA A 28 -11.26 17.00 -6.42
N VAL A 29 -10.36 17.94 -6.09
CA VAL A 29 -9.00 17.63 -5.61
C VAL A 29 -9.05 16.89 -4.28
N VAL A 30 -9.87 17.34 -3.32
CA VAL A 30 -10.02 16.67 -2.01
C VAL A 30 -10.55 15.26 -2.18
N SER A 31 -11.59 15.08 -3.00
CA SER A 31 -12.17 13.76 -3.29
C SER A 31 -11.15 12.81 -3.92
N LEU A 32 -10.36 13.30 -4.88
CA LEU A 32 -9.33 12.51 -5.55
C LEU A 32 -8.21 12.08 -4.58
N ASN A 33 -7.79 12.96 -3.67
CA ASN A 33 -6.77 12.64 -2.67
C ASN A 33 -7.27 11.54 -1.72
N ASN A 34 -8.52 11.61 -1.28
CA ASN A 34 -9.15 10.57 -0.45
C ASN A 34 -9.25 9.23 -1.20
N ALA A 35 -9.61 9.25 -2.47
CA ALA A 35 -9.68 8.05 -3.29
C ALA A 35 -8.29 7.40 -3.47
N ARG A 36 -7.26 8.21 -3.73
CA ARG A 36 -5.87 7.75 -3.84
C ARG A 36 -5.36 7.14 -2.53
N MET A 37 -5.65 7.76 -1.38
CA MET A 37 -5.31 7.23 -0.06
C MET A 37 -5.94 5.86 0.16
N LYS A 38 -7.25 5.72 -0.07
CA LYS A 38 -7.95 4.43 0.04
C LYS A 38 -7.37 3.36 -0.87
N SER A 39 -6.99 3.72 -2.10
CA SER A 39 -6.36 2.81 -3.06
C SER A 39 -5.01 2.30 -2.57
N ARG A 40 -4.16 3.19 -1.99
CA ARG A 40 -2.88 2.79 -1.42
C ARG A 40 -3.07 1.87 -0.22
N ASP A 41 -4.00 2.16 0.67
CA ASP A 41 -4.27 1.33 1.84
C ASP A 41 -4.83 -0.05 1.46
N ALA A 42 -5.72 -0.12 0.49
CA ALA A 42 -6.20 -1.38 -0.04
C ALA A 42 -5.05 -2.22 -0.64
N LYS A 43 -4.11 -1.55 -1.35
CA LYS A 43 -2.91 -2.19 -1.84
C LYS A 43 -2.03 -2.70 -0.70
N ARG A 44 -1.78 -1.92 0.36
CA ARG A 44 -1.01 -2.34 1.54
C ARG A 44 -1.57 -3.62 2.16
N VAL A 45 -2.87 -3.67 2.40
CA VAL A 45 -3.52 -4.87 2.95
C VAL A 45 -3.39 -6.06 2.01
N SER A 46 -3.52 -5.86 0.70
CA SER A 46 -3.32 -6.90 -0.30
C SER A 46 -1.87 -7.40 -0.33
N ASP A 47 -0.90 -6.50 -0.31
CA ASP A 47 0.53 -6.81 -0.29
C ASP A 47 0.88 -7.66 0.94
N ILE A 48 0.42 -7.25 2.13
CA ILE A 48 0.63 -8.00 3.37
C ILE A 48 0.04 -9.41 3.30
N LYS A 49 -1.17 -9.57 2.78
CA LYS A 49 -1.79 -10.90 2.62
C LYS A 49 -1.01 -11.80 1.65
N GLN A 50 -0.47 -11.24 0.57
CA GLN A 50 0.39 -11.98 -0.36
C GLN A 50 1.68 -12.44 0.32
N ILE A 51 2.32 -11.57 1.11
CA ILE A 51 3.50 -11.92 1.89
C ILE A 51 3.19 -13.01 2.91
N GLN A 52 2.07 -12.90 3.65
CA GLN A 52 1.62 -13.95 4.57
C GLN A 52 1.47 -15.28 3.86
N THR A 53 0.79 -15.32 2.71
CA THR A 53 0.63 -16.57 1.93
C THR A 53 1.97 -17.15 1.52
N ALA A 54 2.93 -16.34 1.08
CA ALA A 54 4.25 -16.82 0.70
C ALA A 54 5.06 -17.33 1.90
N LEU A 55 4.89 -16.70 3.07
CA LEU A 55 5.51 -17.15 4.33
C LEU A 55 4.93 -18.48 4.81
N GLU A 56 3.63 -18.73 4.65
CA GLU A 56 3.03 -20.02 4.97
C GLU A 56 3.52 -21.13 4.03
N LEU A 57 3.70 -20.85 2.74
CA LEU A 57 4.33 -21.79 1.80
C LEU A 57 5.78 -22.07 2.17
N TYR A 58 6.53 -21.05 2.54
CA TYR A 58 7.90 -21.21 3.04
C TYR A 58 7.93 -22.10 4.28
N PHE A 59 7.06 -21.85 5.25
CA PHE A 59 6.96 -22.60 6.50
C PHE A 59 6.60 -24.08 6.26
N ALA A 60 5.68 -24.33 5.32
CA ALA A 60 5.29 -25.70 4.97
C ALA A 60 6.46 -26.55 4.45
N ASP A 61 7.39 -25.92 3.71
CA ASP A 61 8.55 -26.61 3.14
C ASP A 61 9.76 -26.64 4.08
N GLN A 62 10.00 -25.55 4.84
CA GLN A 62 11.20 -25.38 5.65
C GLN A 62 10.98 -25.67 7.15
N ASN A 63 9.70 -25.85 7.56
CA ASN A 63 9.28 -26.06 8.96
C ASN A 63 9.75 -24.93 9.92
N ALA A 64 10.02 -23.75 9.38
CA ALA A 64 10.41 -22.54 10.10
C ALA A 64 10.16 -21.31 9.21
N TYR A 65 9.92 -20.14 9.78
CA TYR A 65 9.88 -18.90 9.02
C TYR A 65 11.30 -18.40 8.73
N PRO A 66 11.51 -17.61 7.65
CA PRO A 66 12.83 -17.13 7.29
C PRO A 66 13.43 -16.28 8.40
N ALA A 67 14.73 -16.45 8.66
CA ALA A 67 15.45 -15.64 9.65
C ALA A 67 15.42 -14.17 9.24
N GLY A 68 15.27 -13.27 10.22
CA GLY A 68 15.31 -11.83 9.99
C GLY A 68 14.79 -11.04 11.17
N ALA A 69 15.41 -9.90 11.43
CA ALA A 69 15.03 -8.97 12.47
C ALA A 69 15.02 -7.54 11.91
N GLY A 70 13.84 -6.95 11.81
CA GLY A 70 13.69 -5.59 11.30
C GLY A 70 13.97 -5.46 9.79
N ILE A 71 13.70 -6.48 9.00
CA ILE A 71 13.92 -6.47 7.55
C ILE A 71 12.92 -5.54 6.88
N ALA A 72 13.39 -4.55 6.14
CA ALA A 72 12.57 -3.66 5.32
C ALA A 72 12.19 -4.35 3.99
N LEU A 73 11.02 -4.97 3.93
CA LEU A 73 10.57 -5.77 2.80
C LEU A 73 10.38 -4.93 1.53
N GLY A 74 10.69 -5.53 0.37
CA GLY A 74 10.56 -4.89 -0.94
C GLY A 74 11.58 -3.77 -1.18
N THR A 75 12.64 -3.70 -0.37
CA THR A 75 13.68 -2.67 -0.49
C THR A 75 15.09 -3.29 -0.44
N GLY A 76 16.06 -2.61 -1.00
CA GLY A 76 17.47 -3.05 -0.99
C GLY A 76 17.63 -4.44 -1.60
N THR A 77 18.13 -5.39 -0.82
CA THR A 77 18.34 -6.79 -1.22
C THR A 77 17.14 -7.70 -0.93
N TYR A 78 16.14 -7.23 -0.18
CA TYR A 78 15.00 -8.04 0.28
C TYR A 78 13.85 -8.03 -0.73
N LEU A 79 14.15 -8.40 -1.98
CA LEU A 79 13.23 -8.31 -3.12
C LEU A 79 12.54 -9.62 -3.46
N ALA A 80 13.00 -10.76 -2.95
CA ALA A 80 12.40 -12.07 -3.18
C ALA A 80 12.33 -12.87 -1.88
N LEU A 81 11.49 -13.91 -1.85
CA LEU A 81 11.45 -14.92 -0.79
C LEU A 81 11.73 -16.29 -1.41
N SER A 82 12.76 -16.97 -0.92
CA SER A 82 13.20 -18.28 -1.43
C SER A 82 13.76 -19.19 -0.34
N SER A 83 13.80 -20.49 -0.62
CA SER A 83 14.25 -21.51 0.34
C SER A 83 15.70 -21.37 0.74
N GLY A 84 16.57 -20.91 -0.17
CA GLY A 84 18.02 -20.86 0.07
C GLY A 84 18.51 -19.59 0.78
N GLY A 85 17.68 -18.54 0.85
CA GLY A 85 18.12 -17.26 1.43
C GLY A 85 17.07 -16.53 2.28
N GLY A 86 15.87 -17.11 2.43
CA GLY A 86 14.77 -16.38 3.07
C GLY A 86 14.40 -15.15 2.25
N PHE A 87 14.26 -14.00 2.91
CA PHE A 87 14.14 -12.72 2.22
C PHE A 87 15.51 -12.26 1.71
N GLY A 88 15.67 -12.20 0.39
CA GLY A 88 16.95 -11.84 -0.22
C GLY A 88 17.00 -12.07 -1.72
N ALA A 89 18.17 -12.43 -2.23
CA ALA A 89 18.31 -12.88 -3.62
C ALA A 89 17.64 -14.25 -3.80
N ALA A 90 16.94 -14.45 -4.92
CA ALA A 90 16.28 -15.71 -5.21
C ALA A 90 17.32 -16.85 -5.33
N SER A 91 17.16 -17.89 -4.50
CA SER A 91 18.02 -19.09 -4.47
C SER A 91 17.19 -20.29 -4.05
N GLY A 92 17.28 -21.39 -4.80
CA GLY A 92 16.44 -22.56 -4.59
C GLY A 92 14.99 -22.36 -4.98
N THR A 93 14.04 -22.94 -4.24
CA THR A 93 12.61 -22.78 -4.49
C THR A 93 12.17 -21.36 -4.17
N THR A 94 11.58 -20.68 -5.12
CA THR A 94 11.08 -19.31 -4.95
C THR A 94 9.60 -19.33 -4.59
N TYR A 95 9.24 -18.78 -3.42
CA TYR A 95 7.86 -18.65 -2.93
C TYR A 95 7.24 -17.32 -3.33
N MET A 96 8.05 -16.27 -3.42
CA MET A 96 7.66 -14.97 -3.93
C MET A 96 8.81 -14.35 -4.73
N GLY A 97 8.60 -14.21 -6.04
CA GLY A 97 9.63 -13.68 -6.95
C GLY A 97 9.87 -12.18 -6.82
N GLN A 98 8.86 -11.45 -6.33
CA GLN A 98 8.96 -10.03 -6.05
C GLN A 98 8.18 -9.67 -4.79
N VAL A 99 8.91 -9.33 -3.73
CA VAL A 99 8.33 -8.84 -2.48
C VAL A 99 7.85 -7.39 -2.70
N PRO A 100 6.58 -7.10 -2.44
CA PRO A 100 6.05 -5.76 -2.64
C PRO A 100 6.66 -4.75 -1.67
N ALA A 101 6.93 -3.56 -2.17
CA ALA A 101 7.30 -2.40 -1.35
C ALA A 101 6.06 -1.59 -0.96
N ASN A 102 6.13 -0.90 0.19
CA ASN A 102 5.07 0.01 0.60
C ASN A 102 4.82 1.09 -0.48
N PRO A 103 3.58 1.30 -0.95
CA PRO A 103 3.27 2.33 -1.92
C PRO A 103 3.51 3.74 -1.36
N THR A 104 4.10 4.59 -2.18
CA THR A 104 4.34 6.00 -1.87
C THR A 104 3.23 6.90 -2.42
N PRO A 105 2.98 8.07 -1.83
CA PRO A 105 3.52 8.58 -0.57
C PRO A 105 2.91 7.88 0.66
N GLY A 106 3.61 7.94 1.77
CA GLY A 106 3.12 7.59 3.11
C GLY A 106 3.60 6.25 3.64
N GLY A 107 3.97 6.26 4.92
CA GLY A 107 4.37 5.11 5.71
C GLY A 107 5.81 4.64 5.50
N ALA A 108 6.34 4.01 6.53
CA ALA A 108 7.62 3.30 6.49
C ALA A 108 7.49 2.00 5.67
N ALA A 109 8.61 1.44 5.23
CA ALA A 109 8.64 0.11 4.61
C ALA A 109 7.96 -0.93 5.51
N TYR A 110 7.40 -1.97 4.92
CA TYR A 110 6.92 -3.14 5.67
C TYR A 110 8.09 -3.77 6.39
N THR A 111 7.99 -3.90 7.72
CA THR A 111 9.10 -4.40 8.53
C THR A 111 8.79 -5.80 9.04
N TYR A 112 9.59 -6.77 8.62
CA TYR A 112 9.48 -8.16 9.02
C TYR A 112 10.42 -8.48 10.17
N THR A 113 9.93 -9.21 11.15
CA THR A 113 10.72 -9.75 12.26
C THR A 113 10.24 -11.16 12.59
N VAL A 114 11.15 -12.12 12.56
CA VAL A 114 10.88 -13.49 13.00
C VAL A 114 10.95 -13.58 14.52
N SER A 115 10.16 -14.48 15.11
CA SER A 115 10.07 -14.72 16.55
C SER A 115 9.71 -16.16 16.87
N GLY A 116 9.69 -16.48 18.14
CA GLY A 116 9.41 -17.84 18.62
C GLY A 116 10.61 -18.76 18.56
N THR A 117 10.54 -19.85 19.33
CA THR A 117 11.57 -20.89 19.35
C THR A 117 11.59 -21.61 17.99
N GLY A 118 12.77 -21.70 17.36
CA GLY A 118 12.91 -22.31 16.03
C GLY A 118 12.25 -21.51 14.91
N ASN A 119 12.12 -20.18 15.05
CA ASN A 119 11.45 -19.32 14.06
C ASN A 119 9.99 -19.76 13.78
N SER A 120 9.25 -20.07 14.82
CA SER A 120 7.87 -20.59 14.71
C SER A 120 6.81 -19.52 14.54
N SER A 121 7.18 -18.24 14.57
CA SER A 121 6.27 -17.11 14.39
C SER A 121 6.97 -15.93 13.72
N TYR A 122 6.18 -14.96 13.25
CA TYR A 122 6.69 -13.70 12.71
C TYR A 122 5.73 -12.55 13.00
N SER A 123 6.21 -11.35 12.81
CA SER A 123 5.43 -10.13 12.75
C SER A 123 5.85 -9.28 11.54
N ILE A 124 4.86 -8.69 10.86
CA ILE A 124 5.09 -7.70 9.81
C ILE A 124 4.35 -6.44 10.21
N THR A 125 5.10 -5.36 10.44
CA THR A 125 4.50 -4.06 10.76
C THR A 125 4.31 -3.21 9.52
N PHE A 126 3.17 -2.53 9.44
CA PHE A 126 2.82 -1.61 8.36
C PHE A 126 1.88 -0.52 8.88
N THR A 127 1.68 0.55 8.12
CA THR A 127 0.85 1.69 8.55
C THR A 127 -0.18 2.01 7.48
N LEU A 128 -1.44 2.24 7.92
CA LEU A 128 -2.55 2.71 7.08
C LEU A 128 -2.74 4.22 7.24
N GLU A 129 -2.98 4.91 6.15
CA GLU A 129 -3.26 6.35 6.11
C GLU A 129 -4.71 6.67 6.48
N GLY A 130 -5.63 5.74 6.24
CA GLY A 130 -7.05 5.83 6.51
C GLY A 130 -7.66 4.51 6.95
N GLN A 131 -8.91 4.54 7.38
CA GLN A 131 -9.63 3.32 7.72
C GLN A 131 -9.85 2.45 6.47
N THR A 132 -9.51 1.17 6.56
CA THR A 132 -9.63 0.18 5.48
C THR A 132 -10.33 -1.07 6.01
N GLY A 133 -11.59 -1.25 5.65
CA GLY A 133 -12.44 -2.31 6.23
C GLY A 133 -12.61 -2.12 7.73
N GLN A 134 -12.19 -3.12 8.50
CA GLN A 134 -12.23 -3.09 9.97
C GLN A 134 -10.92 -2.56 10.61
N LEU A 135 -9.89 -2.30 9.78
CA LEU A 135 -8.62 -1.78 10.25
C LEU A 135 -8.70 -0.25 10.36
N ALA A 136 -8.35 0.28 11.54
CA ALA A 136 -8.30 1.72 11.79
C ALA A 136 -7.11 2.39 11.07
N VAL A 137 -7.07 3.71 11.09
CA VAL A 137 -5.86 4.47 10.70
C VAL A 137 -4.74 4.20 11.70
N GLY A 138 -3.51 4.05 11.22
CA GLY A 138 -2.34 3.89 12.06
C GLY A 138 -1.55 2.61 11.82
N ALA A 139 -0.69 2.26 12.79
CA ALA A 139 0.17 1.10 12.71
C ALA A 139 -0.60 -0.21 12.98
N HIS A 140 -0.29 -1.21 12.16
CA HIS A 140 -0.84 -2.55 12.25
C HIS A 140 0.27 -3.60 12.24
N THR A 141 -0.05 -4.78 12.76
CA THR A 141 0.85 -5.92 12.77
C THR A 141 0.15 -7.14 12.18
N ALA A 142 0.78 -7.73 11.18
CA ALA A 142 0.37 -9.01 10.63
C ALA A 142 1.23 -10.13 11.23
N THR A 143 0.58 -11.20 11.63
CA THR A 143 1.17 -12.41 12.24
C THR A 143 0.62 -13.64 11.54
N PRO A 144 1.10 -14.87 11.81
CA PRO A 144 0.47 -16.09 11.31
C PRO A 144 -1.03 -16.19 11.63
N ASN A 145 -1.47 -15.54 12.71
CA ASN A 145 -2.88 -15.57 13.15
C ASN A 145 -3.76 -14.52 12.46
N GLY A 146 -3.19 -13.63 11.65
CA GLY A 146 -3.91 -12.58 10.95
C GLY A 146 -3.35 -11.18 11.18
N ILE A 147 -4.13 -10.17 10.80
CA ILE A 147 -3.79 -8.74 10.92
C ILE A 147 -4.54 -8.16 12.12
N GLN A 148 -3.80 -7.44 12.96
CA GLN A 148 -4.29 -6.75 14.15
C GLN A 148 -3.98 -5.24 14.09
#